data_e23092bc49848c2aadb403b8087aabce
#
_entry.id   e23092bc49848c2aadb403b8087aabce
#
_cell.length_a   1.000
_cell.length_b   1.000
_cell.length_c   1.000
_cell.angle_alpha   90.00
_cell.angle_beta   90.00
_cell.angle_gamma   90.00
#
_symmetry.space_group_name_H-M   'P 1'
#
loop_
_entity.id
_entity.type
_entity.pdbx_description
1 polymer ?
#
loop_
_entity_poly.entity_id
_entity_poly.type
_entity_poly.pdbx_seq_one_letter_code
_entity_poly.pdbx_strand_id
1 'polypeptide(L)'
;MSDSGLITYSAISPNCNRPRKYPISKITPHHMAGNLSLKQIAEIESRPARRMSSNYAIASNGDIALLCHEADRSWCSSSPYNDHRAITIEVANDQIGGNWHVSDAAFESLIALCVDICQRNPALASGLNYTGDARGNLTKHSYFKNTACPGPYLGSRFGDLAKEVNRRLLGNQQETELRTGMALHLTGTSLFASSASQIVAGTRVGTYYLWGSTIVNGRVRITNSTANVGKSGKVTGWIDATVARAAAGIQDQADDNRGLYTLEIHDCPNRSAYTIYQSALLYDLVQWGYYRAKYCDAAKTKQFIQIGQISKGDADALRLVCNKLSVDVRG
;
A
#
# COMPACT_ATOMS: atom_id res chain seq x y z
N MET A 1 -8.74 -3.92 -8.46
CA MET A 1 -8.75 -3.03 -7.28
C MET A 1 -10.14 -3.15 -6.66
N SER A 2 -10.24 -3.46 -5.39
CA SER A 2 -11.50 -3.52 -4.64
C SER A 2 -11.54 -2.34 -3.69
N ASP A 3 -12.75 -1.81 -3.42
CA ASP A 3 -12.97 -0.81 -2.38
C ASP A 3 -12.77 -1.42 -0.98
N SER A 4 -12.68 -0.58 0.05
CA SER A 4 -12.52 -1.01 1.44
C SER A 4 -13.71 -1.85 1.93
N GLY A 5 -13.43 -2.89 2.71
CA GLY A 5 -14.45 -3.65 3.43
C GLY A 5 -15.02 -2.95 4.68
N LEU A 6 -14.49 -1.78 5.05
CA LEU A 6 -14.89 -1.03 6.25
C LEU A 6 -16.08 -0.07 6.02
N ILE A 7 -16.62 -0.02 4.81
CA ILE A 7 -17.73 0.87 4.44
C ILE A 7 -19.04 0.44 5.10
N THR A 8 -19.77 1.40 5.66
CA THR A 8 -21.10 1.21 6.24
C THR A 8 -22.21 1.86 5.39
N TYR A 9 -21.83 2.74 4.44
CA TYR A 9 -22.73 3.44 3.54
C TYR A 9 -22.09 3.62 2.16
N SER A 10 -22.87 3.60 1.08
CA SER A 10 -22.37 3.85 -0.28
C SER A 10 -23.37 4.68 -1.08
N ALA A 11 -22.85 5.75 -1.71
CA ALA A 11 -23.59 6.59 -2.64
C ALA A 11 -22.64 7.24 -3.65
N ILE A 12 -22.47 6.63 -4.79
CA ILE A 12 -21.43 6.99 -5.75
C ILE A 12 -21.75 8.32 -6.45
N SER A 13 -20.85 9.28 -6.29
CA SER A 13 -20.91 10.60 -6.91
C SER A 13 -20.71 10.52 -8.44
N PRO A 14 -21.41 11.34 -9.23
CA PRO A 14 -21.13 11.50 -10.66
C PRO A 14 -19.85 12.32 -10.93
N ASN A 15 -19.35 13.06 -9.92
CA ASN A 15 -18.22 13.97 -10.04
C ASN A 15 -16.88 13.25 -9.94
N CYS A 16 -16.57 12.38 -10.88
CA CYS A 16 -15.32 11.62 -10.92
C CYS A 16 -14.86 11.36 -12.35
N ASN A 17 -13.57 11.05 -12.54
CA ASN A 17 -13.07 10.50 -13.80
C ASN A 17 -12.94 8.99 -13.70
N ARG A 18 -13.47 8.27 -14.66
CA ARG A 18 -13.52 6.81 -14.72
C ARG A 18 -12.76 6.30 -15.95
N PRO A 19 -11.75 5.44 -15.74
CA PRO A 19 -11.05 5.16 -14.49
C PRO A 19 -10.03 6.25 -14.12
N ARG A 20 -9.35 6.13 -12.95
CA ARG A 20 -8.14 6.90 -12.66
C ARG A 20 -7.01 6.52 -13.65
N LYS A 21 -6.09 7.47 -13.89
CA LYS A 21 -5.01 7.26 -14.89
C LYS A 21 -3.78 6.55 -14.31
N TYR A 22 -3.60 6.57 -13.00
CA TYR A 22 -2.39 6.09 -12.34
C TYR A 22 -2.72 5.17 -11.16
N PRO A 23 -1.81 4.28 -10.77
CA PRO A 23 -1.93 3.49 -9.54
C PRO A 23 -2.11 4.39 -8.32
N ILE A 24 -2.79 3.85 -7.30
CA ILE A 24 -2.92 4.52 -6.00
C ILE A 24 -1.57 4.47 -5.31
N SER A 25 -1.01 5.64 -5.03
CA SER A 25 0.30 5.80 -4.39
C SER A 25 0.30 6.89 -3.32
N LYS A 26 -0.85 7.52 -3.06
CA LYS A 26 -1.01 8.58 -2.05
C LYS A 26 -2.33 8.44 -1.31
N ILE A 27 -2.39 9.00 -0.10
CA ILE A 27 -3.61 9.24 0.66
C ILE A 27 -3.67 10.72 1.02
N THR A 28 -4.82 11.35 0.80
CA THR A 28 -5.03 12.77 1.09
C THR A 28 -6.27 12.95 1.96
N PRO A 29 -6.13 12.96 3.30
CA PRO A 29 -7.23 13.31 4.19
C PRO A 29 -7.56 14.80 4.10
N HIS A 30 -8.86 15.09 4.10
CA HIS A 30 -9.46 16.41 4.15
C HIS A 30 -10.32 16.52 5.41
N HIS A 31 -10.78 17.72 5.76
CA HIS A 31 -11.85 17.89 6.71
C HIS A 31 -13.08 18.50 6.00
N MET A 32 -14.26 18.06 6.39
CA MET A 32 -15.51 18.51 5.80
C MET A 32 -15.80 20.01 6.06
N ALA A 33 -15.05 20.66 6.97
CA ALA A 33 -15.38 21.95 7.54
C ALA A 33 -16.83 21.99 8.04
N GLY A 34 -17.27 20.90 8.66
CA GLY A 34 -18.64 20.68 9.15
C GLY A 34 -18.80 19.34 9.84
N ASN A 35 -19.86 19.21 10.64
CA ASN A 35 -20.29 17.95 11.25
C ASN A 35 -21.41 17.35 10.38
N LEU A 36 -21.03 16.84 9.19
CA LEU A 36 -21.98 16.27 8.26
C LEU A 36 -22.15 14.77 8.49
N SER A 37 -23.37 14.29 8.42
CA SER A 37 -23.66 12.87 8.31
C SER A 37 -23.22 12.34 6.94
N LEU A 38 -23.02 11.01 6.82
CA LEU A 38 -22.65 10.38 5.55
C LEU A 38 -23.65 10.67 4.44
N LYS A 39 -24.95 10.75 4.77
CA LYS A 39 -25.99 11.10 3.81
C LYS A 39 -25.88 12.55 3.32
N GLN A 40 -25.63 13.49 4.24
CA GLN A 40 -25.48 14.91 3.88
C GLN A 40 -24.27 15.15 2.98
N ILE A 41 -23.10 14.59 3.30
CA ILE A 41 -21.92 14.74 2.44
C ILE A 41 -22.14 14.07 1.08
N ALA A 42 -22.76 12.90 1.02
CA ALA A 42 -23.13 12.22 -0.22
C ALA A 42 -24.06 13.06 -1.09
N GLU A 43 -25.08 13.68 -0.50
CA GLU A 43 -26.00 14.60 -1.19
C GLU A 43 -25.29 15.83 -1.75
N ILE A 44 -24.32 16.37 -1.01
CA ILE A 44 -23.49 17.51 -1.48
C ILE A 44 -22.66 17.10 -2.67
N GLU A 45 -21.93 15.96 -2.57
CA GLU A 45 -21.03 15.47 -3.60
C GLU A 45 -21.75 14.89 -4.82
N SER A 46 -23.02 14.49 -4.68
CA SER A 46 -23.83 14.02 -5.80
C SER A 46 -24.29 15.13 -6.76
N ARG A 47 -24.20 16.40 -6.35
CA ARG A 47 -24.61 17.54 -7.18
C ARG A 47 -23.57 17.87 -8.24
N PRO A 48 -23.86 17.75 -9.55
CA PRO A 48 -22.87 18.03 -10.61
C PRO A 48 -22.29 19.43 -10.54
N ALA A 49 -23.11 20.42 -10.15
CA ALA A 49 -22.70 21.81 -10.03
C ALA A 49 -21.61 22.04 -8.96
N ARG A 50 -21.47 21.16 -7.98
CA ARG A 50 -20.43 21.26 -6.94
C ARG A 50 -19.04 20.94 -7.49
N ARG A 51 -18.95 20.12 -8.54
CA ARG A 51 -17.69 19.70 -9.19
C ARG A 51 -16.63 19.23 -8.17
N MET A 52 -17.07 18.51 -7.15
CA MET A 52 -16.23 17.94 -6.10
C MET A 52 -16.73 16.54 -5.72
N SER A 53 -15.82 15.72 -5.29
CA SER A 53 -16.09 14.40 -4.69
C SER A 53 -14.87 13.93 -3.92
N SER A 54 -15.08 13.02 -2.98
CA SER A 54 -14.03 12.25 -2.31
C SER A 54 -14.17 10.75 -2.63
N ASN A 55 -13.14 9.94 -2.41
CA ASN A 55 -13.31 8.49 -2.47
C ASN A 55 -14.10 8.00 -1.27
N TYR A 56 -13.75 8.48 -0.09
CA TYR A 56 -14.40 8.12 1.16
C TYR A 56 -14.79 9.36 1.97
N ALA A 57 -15.79 9.20 2.82
CA ALA A 57 -16.12 10.16 3.86
C ALA A 57 -16.26 9.42 5.20
N ILE A 58 -15.86 10.07 6.30
CA ILE A 58 -15.94 9.53 7.67
C ILE A 58 -16.76 10.50 8.51
N ALA A 59 -17.86 10.01 9.09
CA ALA A 59 -18.69 10.78 10.01
C ALA A 59 -18.04 10.87 11.40
N SER A 60 -18.51 11.79 12.24
CA SER A 60 -17.99 11.99 13.58
C SER A 60 -18.17 10.79 14.53
N ASN A 61 -19.09 9.88 14.24
CA ASN A 61 -19.26 8.61 14.96
C ASN A 61 -18.33 7.48 14.45
N GLY A 62 -17.51 7.74 13.42
CA GLY A 62 -16.57 6.78 12.83
C GLY A 62 -17.13 5.96 11.67
N ASP A 63 -18.40 6.08 11.30
CA ASP A 63 -18.96 5.42 10.12
C ASP A 63 -18.29 5.90 8.83
N ILE A 64 -18.12 4.99 7.85
CA ILE A 64 -17.39 5.24 6.61
C ILE A 64 -18.31 5.12 5.40
N ALA A 65 -18.33 6.13 4.54
CA ALA A 65 -18.99 6.10 3.25
C ALA A 65 -18.02 5.88 2.10
N LEU A 66 -18.46 5.14 1.06
CA LEU A 66 -17.87 5.13 -0.27
C LEU A 66 -18.64 6.10 -1.17
N LEU A 67 -17.95 7.12 -1.68
CA LEU A 67 -18.53 8.16 -2.53
C LEU A 67 -17.95 8.18 -3.95
N CYS A 68 -16.76 7.62 -4.14
CA CYS A 68 -16.15 7.38 -5.45
C CYS A 68 -15.30 6.11 -5.35
N HIS A 69 -15.44 5.18 -6.29
CA HIS A 69 -14.66 3.94 -6.29
C HIS A 69 -13.16 4.22 -6.26
N GLU A 70 -12.37 3.37 -5.60
CA GLU A 70 -10.91 3.50 -5.61
C GLU A 70 -10.31 3.38 -7.02
N ALA A 71 -10.97 2.65 -7.91
CA ALA A 71 -10.61 2.56 -9.32
C ALA A 71 -10.79 3.87 -10.10
N ASP A 72 -11.51 4.83 -9.52
CA ASP A 72 -11.86 6.11 -10.15
C ASP A 72 -11.12 7.26 -9.46
N ARG A 73 -10.92 8.36 -10.19
CA ARG A 73 -10.37 9.60 -9.65
C ARG A 73 -11.49 10.46 -9.08
N SER A 74 -11.46 10.75 -7.79
CA SER A 74 -12.27 11.79 -7.16
C SER A 74 -11.81 13.21 -7.56
N TRP A 75 -12.62 14.25 -7.29
CA TRP A 75 -12.30 15.65 -7.53
C TRP A 75 -12.22 16.39 -6.20
N CYS A 76 -11.19 16.14 -5.41
CA CYS A 76 -11.11 16.60 -4.03
C CYS A 76 -10.02 17.65 -3.78
N SER A 77 -8.80 17.44 -4.24
CA SER A 77 -7.67 18.30 -3.90
C SER A 77 -7.46 19.49 -4.85
N SER A 78 -8.37 19.70 -5.82
CA SER A 78 -8.20 20.68 -6.92
C SER A 78 -6.94 20.40 -7.77
N SER A 79 -6.29 19.26 -7.61
CA SER A 79 -5.10 18.86 -8.34
C SER A 79 -5.35 17.52 -9.05
N PRO A 80 -5.55 17.50 -10.37
CA PRO A 80 -5.65 16.26 -11.13
C PRO A 80 -4.42 15.36 -10.95
N TYR A 81 -3.25 15.96 -10.76
CA TYR A 81 -2.01 15.23 -10.50
C TYR A 81 -2.10 14.41 -9.21
N ASN A 82 -2.53 15.03 -8.10
CA ASN A 82 -2.72 14.35 -6.83
C ASN A 82 -3.91 13.37 -6.90
N ASP A 83 -5.08 13.83 -7.32
CA ASP A 83 -6.32 13.06 -7.25
C ASP A 83 -6.29 11.78 -8.10
N HIS A 84 -5.50 11.75 -9.18
CA HIS A 84 -5.29 10.52 -9.96
C HIS A 84 -4.42 9.48 -9.25
N ARG A 85 -3.68 9.86 -8.20
CA ARG A 85 -2.79 8.99 -7.41
C ARG A 85 -3.26 8.78 -5.99
N ALA A 86 -4.11 9.66 -5.49
CA ALA A 86 -4.54 9.66 -4.11
C ALA A 86 -5.90 8.98 -3.92
N ILE A 87 -6.05 8.29 -2.80
CA ILE A 87 -7.35 8.11 -2.16
C ILE A 87 -7.59 9.34 -1.31
N THR A 88 -8.69 10.03 -1.58
CA THR A 88 -9.10 11.24 -0.85
C THR A 88 -10.20 10.89 0.14
N ILE A 89 -10.11 11.43 1.35
CA ILE A 89 -10.98 11.07 2.48
C ILE A 89 -11.46 12.34 3.16
N GLU A 90 -12.76 12.64 3.10
CA GLU A 90 -13.38 13.73 3.85
C GLU A 90 -13.72 13.27 5.27
N VAL A 91 -13.23 13.98 6.28
CA VAL A 91 -13.44 13.65 7.70
C VAL A 91 -14.29 14.73 8.36
N ALA A 92 -15.38 14.31 9.03
CA ALA A 92 -16.25 15.23 9.75
C ALA A 92 -15.56 15.85 10.96
N ASN A 93 -15.88 17.11 11.22
CA ASN A 93 -15.50 17.79 12.44
C ASN A 93 -16.64 17.67 13.46
N ASP A 94 -16.37 17.24 14.67
CA ASP A 94 -17.34 17.25 15.76
C ASP A 94 -17.47 18.61 16.45
N GLN A 95 -16.51 19.52 16.19
CA GLN A 95 -16.55 20.91 16.62
C GLN A 95 -16.43 21.84 15.38
N ILE A 96 -17.37 22.77 15.27
CA ILE A 96 -17.41 23.76 14.19
C ILE A 96 -16.67 25.04 14.60
N GLY A 97 -15.69 25.43 13.78
CA GLY A 97 -14.86 26.60 14.07
C GLY A 97 -13.73 26.33 15.05
N GLY A 98 -13.03 27.39 15.47
CA GLY A 98 -11.88 27.27 16.37
C GLY A 98 -10.81 26.33 15.81
N ASN A 99 -10.53 25.25 16.53
CA ASN A 99 -9.53 24.23 16.12
C ASN A 99 -10.07 23.22 15.11
N TRP A 100 -11.36 23.24 14.80
CA TRP A 100 -11.98 22.25 13.87
C TRP A 100 -11.70 20.83 14.30
N HIS A 101 -12.02 20.51 15.55
CA HIS A 101 -11.75 19.21 16.15
C HIS A 101 -12.39 18.05 15.34
N VAL A 102 -11.70 16.92 15.28
CA VAL A 102 -12.16 15.65 14.74
C VAL A 102 -12.26 14.68 15.89
N SER A 103 -13.39 14.01 16.05
CA SER A 103 -13.62 13.05 17.15
C SER A 103 -12.61 11.89 17.12
N ASP A 104 -12.39 11.30 18.29
CA ASP A 104 -11.53 10.13 18.41
C ASP A 104 -12.06 8.96 17.57
N ALA A 105 -13.38 8.78 17.47
CA ALA A 105 -14.00 7.75 16.65
C ALA A 105 -13.69 7.95 15.16
N ALA A 106 -13.82 9.19 14.64
CA ALA A 106 -13.51 9.49 13.26
C ALA A 106 -12.01 9.38 12.96
N PHE A 107 -11.16 9.79 13.89
CA PHE A 107 -9.71 9.66 13.74
C PHE A 107 -9.26 8.19 13.77
N GLU A 108 -9.85 7.37 14.64
CA GLU A 108 -9.62 5.93 14.68
C GLU A 108 -10.04 5.24 13.36
N SER A 109 -11.21 5.59 12.83
CA SER A 109 -11.68 5.08 11.54
C SER A 109 -10.80 5.55 10.38
N LEU A 110 -10.25 6.77 10.44
CA LEU A 110 -9.28 7.25 9.46
C LEU A 110 -8.00 6.41 9.49
N ILE A 111 -7.48 6.08 10.67
CA ILE A 111 -6.32 5.20 10.83
C ILE A 111 -6.63 3.82 10.24
N ALA A 112 -7.75 3.21 10.63
CA ALA A 112 -8.15 1.88 10.15
C ALA A 112 -8.32 1.83 8.63
N LEU A 113 -8.95 2.85 8.03
CA LEU A 113 -9.11 2.97 6.58
C LEU A 113 -7.77 3.16 5.88
N CYS A 114 -6.86 3.98 6.42
CA CYS A 114 -5.51 4.14 5.87
C CYS A 114 -4.71 2.82 5.91
N VAL A 115 -4.81 2.03 6.98
CA VAL A 115 -4.18 0.70 7.08
C VAL A 115 -4.72 -0.22 5.99
N ASP A 116 -6.04 -0.32 5.85
CA ASP A 116 -6.69 -1.15 4.84
C ASP A 116 -6.30 -0.74 3.41
N ILE A 117 -6.27 0.58 3.11
CA ILE A 117 -5.82 1.08 1.81
C ILE A 117 -4.35 0.71 1.58
N CYS A 118 -3.46 0.88 2.56
CA CYS A 118 -2.05 0.54 2.44
C CYS A 118 -1.85 -0.96 2.16
N GLN A 119 -2.59 -1.83 2.82
CA GLN A 119 -2.50 -3.28 2.64
C GLN A 119 -2.95 -3.74 1.24
N ARG A 120 -3.91 -3.05 0.65
CA ARG A 120 -4.47 -3.40 -0.68
C ARG A 120 -3.75 -2.74 -1.85
N ASN A 121 -2.88 -1.76 -1.60
CA ASN A 121 -2.20 -1.00 -2.64
C ASN A 121 -0.68 -1.16 -2.56
N PRO A 122 -0.05 -1.87 -3.52
CA PRO A 122 1.38 -2.18 -3.47
C PRO A 122 2.30 -0.96 -3.29
N ALA A 123 1.98 0.18 -3.92
CA ALA A 123 2.79 1.41 -3.78
C ALA A 123 2.70 2.05 -2.38
N LEU A 124 1.78 1.59 -1.52
CA LEU A 124 1.60 2.04 -0.14
C LEU A 124 1.94 0.95 0.89
N ALA A 125 2.35 -0.24 0.45
CA ALA A 125 2.58 -1.40 1.32
C ALA A 125 3.70 -1.17 2.35
N SER A 126 4.67 -0.30 2.07
CA SER A 126 5.71 0.11 3.01
C SER A 126 5.22 1.11 4.08
N GLY A 127 3.95 1.52 4.01
CA GLY A 127 3.33 2.45 4.92
C GLY A 127 3.30 3.90 4.45
N LEU A 128 2.91 4.79 5.36
CA LEU A 128 2.75 6.21 5.09
C LEU A 128 4.02 7.00 5.40
N ASN A 129 4.44 7.82 4.45
CA ASN A 129 5.54 8.77 4.60
C ASN A 129 4.99 10.21 4.59
N TYR A 130 5.02 10.87 5.75
CA TYR A 130 4.64 12.27 5.91
C TYR A 130 5.88 13.16 5.96
N THR A 131 6.12 13.94 4.90
CA THR A 131 7.29 14.81 4.76
C THR A 131 6.99 16.29 5.06
N GLY A 132 5.73 16.63 5.35
CA GLY A 132 5.31 18.03 5.56
C GLY A 132 5.06 18.80 4.25
N ASP A 133 5.11 18.14 3.10
CA ASP A 133 4.89 18.71 1.77
C ASP A 133 4.29 17.68 0.79
N ALA A 134 4.22 18.03 -0.50
CA ALA A 134 3.65 17.15 -1.53
C ALA A 134 4.52 15.93 -1.90
N ARG A 135 5.74 15.81 -1.37
CA ARG A 135 6.69 14.73 -1.69
C ARG A 135 6.31 13.41 -1.03
N GLY A 136 5.73 13.46 0.17
CA GLY A 136 5.25 12.28 0.85
C GLY A 136 4.08 11.60 0.15
N ASN A 137 3.75 10.39 0.60
CA ASN A 137 2.55 9.69 0.15
C ASN A 137 1.32 9.96 1.05
N LEU A 138 1.51 10.61 2.21
CA LEU A 138 0.45 11.21 3.01
C LEU A 138 0.50 12.73 2.82
N THR A 139 -0.51 13.29 2.16
CA THR A 139 -0.51 14.68 1.69
C THR A 139 -1.71 15.46 2.17
N LYS A 140 -1.58 16.81 2.24
CA LYS A 140 -2.66 17.74 2.59
C LYS A 140 -3.18 18.45 1.34
N HIS A 141 -4.46 18.80 1.33
CA HIS A 141 -5.05 19.64 0.27
C HIS A 141 -4.29 20.95 0.10
N SER A 142 -3.87 21.57 1.19
CA SER A 142 -3.11 22.83 1.19
C SER A 142 -1.76 22.78 0.47
N TYR A 143 -1.25 21.60 0.14
CA TYR A 143 -0.03 21.47 -0.68
C TYR A 143 -0.28 21.68 -2.17
N PHE A 144 -1.54 21.62 -2.60
CA PHE A 144 -1.94 21.71 -4.02
C PHE A 144 -2.78 22.93 -4.33
N LYS A 145 -3.40 23.52 -3.32
CA LYS A 145 -4.29 24.68 -3.45
C LYS A 145 -4.18 25.55 -2.21
N ASN A 146 -4.30 26.87 -2.38
CA ASN A 146 -4.43 27.77 -1.24
C ASN A 146 -5.78 27.54 -0.55
N THR A 147 -5.77 26.86 0.60
CA THR A 147 -6.95 26.45 1.39
C THR A 147 -6.55 26.19 2.83
N ALA A 148 -7.50 26.34 3.77
CA ALA A 148 -7.31 25.95 5.16
C ALA A 148 -7.42 24.42 5.40
N CYS A 149 -7.90 23.64 4.40
CA CYS A 149 -8.01 22.18 4.51
C CYS A 149 -6.62 21.53 4.64
N PRO A 150 -6.47 20.56 5.56
CA PRO A 150 -7.46 19.81 6.34
C PRO A 150 -7.83 20.41 7.70
N GLY A 151 -7.67 21.69 7.91
CA GLY A 151 -7.93 22.38 9.18
C GLY A 151 -6.79 22.21 10.18
N PRO A 152 -6.76 23.05 11.24
CA PRO A 152 -5.65 23.06 12.20
C PRO A 152 -5.54 21.76 12.97
N TYR A 153 -6.65 21.19 13.48
CA TYR A 153 -6.62 19.95 14.25
C TYR A 153 -6.11 18.78 13.44
N LEU A 154 -6.81 18.40 12.38
CA LEU A 154 -6.39 17.26 11.56
C LEU A 154 -5.02 17.48 10.95
N GLY A 155 -4.74 18.70 10.48
CA GLY A 155 -3.46 19.07 9.89
C GLY A 155 -2.26 18.91 10.84
N SER A 156 -2.43 19.11 12.14
CA SER A 156 -1.37 18.87 13.14
C SER A 156 -1.15 17.38 13.44
N ARG A 157 -2.14 16.51 13.16
CA ARG A 157 -2.14 15.08 13.46
C ARG A 157 -1.60 14.18 12.34
N PHE A 158 -1.14 14.73 11.22
CA PHE A 158 -0.64 13.92 10.09
C PHE A 158 0.59 13.08 10.44
N GLY A 159 1.48 13.60 11.28
CA GLY A 159 2.61 12.83 11.80
C GLY A 159 2.17 11.65 12.68
N ASP A 160 1.20 11.88 13.55
CA ASP A 160 0.61 10.85 14.43
C ASP A 160 -0.14 9.81 13.59
N LEU A 161 -0.90 10.25 12.58
CA LEU A 161 -1.61 9.38 11.65
C LEU A 161 -0.63 8.43 10.94
N ALA A 162 0.44 8.97 10.33
CA ALA A 162 1.45 8.16 9.65
C ALA A 162 2.11 7.17 10.62
N LYS A 163 2.51 7.63 11.80
CA LYS A 163 3.12 6.78 12.83
C LYS A 163 2.23 5.63 13.27
N GLU A 164 0.95 5.91 13.52
CA GLU A 164 0.01 4.89 14.01
C GLU A 164 -0.39 3.90 12.91
N VAL A 165 -0.61 4.37 11.67
CA VAL A 165 -0.84 3.49 10.52
C VAL A 165 0.35 2.55 10.33
N ASN A 166 1.57 3.08 10.32
CA ASN A 166 2.79 2.27 10.14
C ASN A 166 2.99 1.28 11.30
N ARG A 167 2.68 1.68 12.53
CA ARG A 167 2.73 0.77 13.69
C ARG A 167 1.75 -0.41 13.52
N ARG A 168 0.53 -0.15 13.03
CA ARG A 168 -0.47 -1.22 12.78
C ARG A 168 -0.08 -2.10 11.61
N LEU A 169 0.48 -1.54 10.55
CA LEU A 169 1.02 -2.32 9.43
C LEU A 169 2.16 -3.24 9.90
N LEU A 170 3.06 -2.75 10.76
CA LEU A 170 4.11 -3.59 11.36
C LEU A 170 3.53 -4.65 12.30
N GLY A 171 2.51 -4.33 13.08
CA GLY A 171 1.79 -5.29 13.92
C GLY A 171 1.15 -6.40 13.10
N ASN A 172 0.48 -6.04 12.00
CA ASN A 172 -0.08 -7.00 11.06
C ASN A 172 1.03 -7.80 10.33
N GLN A 173 2.20 -7.19 10.04
CA GLN A 173 3.36 -7.92 9.50
C GLN A 173 3.96 -8.89 10.52
N GLN A 174 3.91 -8.57 11.83
CA GLN A 174 4.32 -9.52 12.87
C GLN A 174 3.39 -10.74 12.96
N GLU A 175 2.12 -10.60 12.58
CA GLU A 175 1.21 -11.75 12.43
C GLU A 175 1.46 -12.54 11.13
N THR A 176 2.16 -11.96 10.16
CA THR A 176 2.55 -12.64 8.91
C THR A 176 3.92 -13.32 9.01
N GLU A 177 4.67 -13.14 10.09
CA GLU A 177 5.96 -13.78 10.30
C GLU A 177 5.85 -15.02 11.19
N LEU A 178 6.62 -16.05 10.81
CA LEU A 178 6.75 -17.26 11.63
C LEU A 178 7.41 -16.91 12.97
N ARG A 179 6.71 -17.19 14.07
CA ARG A 179 7.19 -16.93 15.44
C ARG A 179 7.38 -18.24 16.21
N THR A 180 8.44 -18.30 17.00
CA THR A 180 8.70 -19.41 17.91
C THR A 180 7.47 -19.71 18.78
N GLY A 181 7.05 -20.97 18.83
CA GLY A 181 5.87 -21.41 19.56
C GLY A 181 4.54 -21.30 18.81
N MET A 182 4.52 -20.74 17.59
CA MET A 182 3.32 -20.62 16.77
C MET A 182 2.75 -22.01 16.45
N ALA A 183 1.44 -22.17 16.58
CA ALA A 183 0.73 -23.38 16.20
C ALA A 183 0.64 -23.51 14.68
N LEU A 184 0.86 -24.71 14.17
CA LEU A 184 0.83 -25.08 12.77
C LEU A 184 -0.16 -26.22 12.57
N HIS A 185 -1.18 -26.04 11.73
CA HIS A 185 -2.15 -27.09 11.41
C HIS A 185 -1.75 -27.82 10.13
N LEU A 186 -1.05 -28.94 10.28
CA LEU A 186 -0.51 -29.72 9.18
C LEU A 186 -1.55 -30.72 8.63
N THR A 187 -1.67 -30.79 7.30
CA THR A 187 -2.67 -31.61 6.59
C THR A 187 -2.02 -32.65 5.65
N GLY A 188 -0.90 -33.26 6.03
CA GLY A 188 -0.14 -34.15 5.16
C GLY A 188 1.20 -33.56 4.73
N THR A 189 1.81 -32.79 5.61
CA THR A 189 3.05 -32.05 5.34
C THR A 189 4.27 -32.96 5.36
N SER A 190 5.12 -32.85 4.33
CA SER A 190 6.40 -33.53 4.24
C SER A 190 7.35 -33.08 5.36
N LEU A 191 7.88 -34.04 6.08
CA LEU A 191 8.88 -33.84 7.13
C LEU A 191 10.28 -34.26 6.65
N PHE A 192 11.28 -33.46 7.00
CA PHE A 192 12.68 -33.72 6.67
C PHE A 192 13.52 -33.88 7.95
N ALA A 193 14.54 -34.72 7.89
CA ALA A 193 15.43 -34.95 9.02
C ALA A 193 16.35 -33.75 9.30
N SER A 194 16.69 -32.97 8.28
CA SER A 194 17.48 -31.73 8.38
C SER A 194 17.04 -30.70 7.38
N SER A 195 17.51 -29.45 7.54
CA SER A 195 17.24 -28.38 6.59
C SER A 195 17.83 -28.61 5.18
N ALA A 196 18.88 -29.45 5.08
CA ALA A 196 19.57 -29.76 3.82
C ALA A 196 19.09 -31.07 3.18
N SER A 197 18.30 -31.91 3.89
CA SER A 197 17.88 -33.23 3.38
C SER A 197 16.96 -33.07 2.16
N GLN A 198 17.25 -33.78 1.08
CA GLN A 198 16.38 -33.91 -0.08
C GLN A 198 15.38 -35.07 0.05
N ILE A 199 15.54 -35.92 1.07
CA ILE A 199 14.73 -37.12 1.29
C ILE A 199 13.65 -36.78 2.33
N VAL A 200 12.39 -37.04 1.98
CA VAL A 200 11.26 -36.96 2.90
C VAL A 200 11.36 -38.08 3.93
N ALA A 201 11.45 -37.72 5.20
CA ALA A 201 11.53 -38.67 6.32
C ALA A 201 10.15 -39.19 6.77
N GLY A 202 9.07 -38.59 6.21
CA GLY A 202 7.69 -38.97 6.50
C GLY A 202 6.74 -37.80 6.32
N THR A 203 5.47 -37.99 6.63
CA THR A 203 4.43 -36.94 6.61
C THR A 203 3.86 -36.68 7.99
N ARG A 204 3.29 -35.49 8.20
CA ARG A 204 2.67 -35.11 9.46
C ARG A 204 1.28 -34.51 9.22
N VAL A 205 0.35 -34.90 10.10
CA VAL A 205 -1.01 -34.39 10.18
C VAL A 205 -1.29 -33.97 11.62
N GLY A 206 -2.06 -32.92 11.82
CA GLY A 206 -2.44 -32.43 13.14
C GLY A 206 -1.68 -31.18 13.56
N THR A 207 -1.81 -30.79 14.83
CA THR A 207 -1.20 -29.58 15.37
C THR A 207 0.23 -29.81 15.82
N TYR A 208 1.13 -29.02 15.27
CA TYR A 208 2.54 -28.92 15.65
C TYR A 208 2.85 -27.46 16.04
N TYR A 209 4.04 -27.22 16.53
CA TYR A 209 4.46 -25.89 16.97
C TYR A 209 5.82 -25.55 16.38
N LEU A 210 6.00 -24.29 15.99
CA LEU A 210 7.28 -23.80 15.50
C LEU A 210 8.30 -23.87 16.65
N TRP A 211 9.32 -24.70 16.51
CA TRP A 211 10.35 -24.90 17.54
C TRP A 211 11.24 -23.67 17.68
N GLY A 212 11.47 -22.97 16.60
CA GLY A 212 12.18 -21.69 16.48
C GLY A 212 11.90 -21.04 15.15
N SER A 213 11.95 -19.72 15.07
CA SER A 213 11.58 -18.94 13.88
C SER A 213 12.68 -18.82 12.82
N THR A 214 13.90 -19.31 13.10
CA THR A 214 15.03 -19.26 12.16
C THR A 214 14.79 -20.15 10.95
N ILE A 215 14.81 -19.55 9.76
CA ILE A 215 14.73 -20.26 8.47
C ILE A 215 16.16 -20.64 8.05
N VAL A 216 16.38 -21.91 7.75
CA VAL A 216 17.65 -22.45 7.25
C VAL A 216 17.37 -23.26 5.99
N ASN A 217 18.01 -22.93 4.88
CA ASN A 217 17.79 -23.55 3.56
C ASN A 217 16.28 -23.63 3.17
N GLY A 218 15.52 -22.55 3.43
CA GLY A 218 14.09 -22.49 3.14
C GLY A 218 13.19 -23.28 4.11
N ARG A 219 13.73 -23.85 5.19
CA ARG A 219 13.01 -24.69 6.14
C ARG A 219 13.07 -24.18 7.57
N VAL A 220 12.07 -24.60 8.36
CA VAL A 220 11.93 -24.29 9.79
C VAL A 220 11.79 -25.59 10.60
N ARG A 221 12.17 -25.51 11.87
CA ARG A 221 12.06 -26.63 12.83
C ARG A 221 10.69 -26.63 13.49
N ILE A 222 10.11 -27.82 13.61
CA ILE A 222 8.84 -28.01 14.31
C ILE A 222 8.96 -28.97 15.46
N THR A 223 8.03 -28.92 16.40
CA THR A 223 7.89 -29.81 17.52
C THR A 223 6.41 -30.17 17.76
N ASN A 224 6.17 -31.27 18.45
CA ASN A 224 4.83 -31.79 18.68
C ASN A 224 4.14 -31.26 19.95
N SER A 225 4.78 -30.39 20.70
CA SER A 225 4.26 -29.87 21.96
C SER A 225 4.80 -28.48 22.25
N THR A 226 3.97 -27.58 22.80
CA THR A 226 4.38 -26.26 23.30
C THR A 226 5.47 -26.36 24.37
N ALA A 227 5.43 -27.42 25.20
CA ALA A 227 6.44 -27.67 26.25
C ALA A 227 7.83 -27.95 25.66
N ASN A 228 7.94 -28.32 24.39
CA ASN A 228 9.20 -28.68 23.70
C ASN A 228 9.78 -27.53 22.89
N VAL A 229 9.05 -26.41 22.75
CA VAL A 229 9.50 -25.24 21.99
C VAL A 229 10.82 -24.71 22.55
N GLY A 230 11.79 -24.48 21.67
CA GLY A 230 13.13 -23.98 22.02
C GLY A 230 14.03 -24.95 22.81
N LYS A 231 13.56 -26.14 23.20
CA LYS A 231 14.35 -27.08 24.01
C LYS A 231 15.24 -27.97 23.12
N SER A 232 16.51 -28.07 23.48
CA SER A 232 17.48 -28.93 22.80
C SER A 232 17.01 -30.40 22.77
N GLY A 233 17.22 -31.10 21.64
CA GLY A 233 16.82 -32.50 21.44
C GLY A 233 15.31 -32.72 21.32
N LYS A 234 14.47 -31.68 21.27
CA LYS A 234 13.00 -31.75 21.18
C LYS A 234 12.44 -31.33 19.83
N VAL A 235 13.27 -31.28 18.80
CA VAL A 235 12.83 -31.05 17.41
C VAL A 235 12.22 -32.33 16.85
N THR A 236 11.00 -32.23 16.30
CA THR A 236 10.37 -33.37 15.60
C THR A 236 10.93 -33.51 14.18
N GLY A 237 11.31 -32.44 13.54
CA GLY A 237 11.90 -32.39 12.21
C GLY A 237 11.79 -31.01 11.58
N TRP A 238 12.00 -30.96 10.27
CA TRP A 238 11.99 -29.74 9.46
C TRP A 238 10.88 -29.80 8.42
N ILE A 239 10.23 -28.69 8.19
CA ILE A 239 9.25 -28.49 7.10
C ILE A 239 9.60 -27.23 6.31
N ASP A 240 9.12 -27.13 5.08
CA ASP A 240 9.33 -25.93 4.27
C ASP A 240 8.67 -24.71 4.91
N ALA A 241 9.36 -23.58 4.90
CA ALA A 241 8.89 -22.35 5.56
C ALA A 241 7.60 -21.80 4.93
N THR A 242 7.40 -21.95 3.61
CA THR A 242 6.16 -21.61 2.92
C THR A 242 4.98 -22.45 3.43
N VAL A 243 5.19 -23.75 3.59
CA VAL A 243 4.18 -24.66 4.16
C VAL A 243 3.89 -24.32 5.62
N ALA A 244 4.92 -23.95 6.40
CA ALA A 244 4.73 -23.52 7.78
C ALA A 244 3.89 -22.24 7.87
N ARG A 245 4.09 -21.26 6.98
CA ARG A 245 3.25 -20.04 6.89
C ARG A 245 1.80 -20.39 6.61
N ALA A 246 1.55 -21.18 5.57
CA ALA A 246 0.19 -21.61 5.23
C ALA A 246 -0.47 -22.38 6.39
N ALA A 247 0.27 -23.28 7.07
CA ALA A 247 -0.23 -24.05 8.19
C ALA A 247 -0.49 -23.21 9.46
N ALA A 248 0.12 -22.05 9.56
CA ALA A 248 -0.10 -21.05 10.61
C ALA A 248 -1.26 -20.08 10.28
N GLY A 249 -1.91 -20.24 9.12
CA GLY A 249 -2.90 -19.28 8.62
C GLY A 249 -2.29 -17.96 8.14
N ILE A 250 -0.96 -17.90 8.02
CA ILE A 250 -0.26 -16.77 7.42
C ILE A 250 -0.43 -16.89 5.91
N GLN A 251 -1.17 -15.96 5.32
CA GLN A 251 -1.21 -15.87 3.85
C GLN A 251 0.17 -15.41 3.37
N ASP A 252 0.79 -16.15 2.47
CA ASP A 252 1.91 -15.63 1.70
C ASP A 252 1.40 -14.39 0.97
N GLN A 253 1.80 -13.23 1.47
CA GLN A 253 1.73 -12.03 0.66
C GLN A 253 2.64 -12.31 -0.53
N ALA A 254 2.03 -12.57 -1.68
CA ALA A 254 2.76 -12.71 -2.91
C ALA A 254 3.65 -11.48 -3.07
N ASP A 255 4.94 -11.71 -3.09
CA ASP A 255 6.04 -10.77 -3.31
C ASP A 255 6.32 -9.74 -2.19
N ASP A 256 7.47 -9.95 -1.58
CA ASP A 256 8.16 -8.99 -0.72
C ASP A 256 8.43 -7.67 -1.50
N ASN A 257 7.51 -6.73 -1.34
CA ASN A 257 7.64 -5.37 -1.90
C ASN A 257 8.72 -4.52 -1.22
N ARG A 258 9.59 -5.09 -0.39
CA ARG A 258 10.62 -4.39 0.38
C ARG A 258 11.91 -4.13 -0.40
N GLY A 259 12.02 -4.62 -1.63
CA GLY A 259 13.13 -4.33 -2.52
C GLY A 259 12.98 -2.99 -3.23
N LEU A 260 14.06 -2.22 -3.29
CA LEU A 260 14.17 -1.13 -4.25
C LEU A 260 14.56 -1.73 -5.60
N TYR A 261 13.78 -1.45 -6.62
CA TYR A 261 13.96 -1.98 -7.97
C TYR A 261 14.74 -1.00 -8.84
N THR A 262 15.55 -1.55 -9.72
CA THR A 262 16.21 -0.78 -10.79
C THR A 262 15.79 -1.39 -12.12
N LEU A 263 15.21 -0.57 -12.99
CA LEU A 263 14.88 -0.96 -14.35
C LEU A 263 15.97 -0.47 -15.29
N GLU A 264 16.43 -1.33 -16.18
CA GLU A 264 17.36 -1.01 -17.24
C GLU A 264 16.71 -1.25 -18.60
N ILE A 265 16.70 -0.23 -19.43
CA ILE A 265 16.10 -0.24 -20.76
C ILE A 265 17.21 -0.01 -21.75
N HIS A 266 17.48 -1.03 -22.55
CA HIS A 266 18.57 -1.03 -23.52
C HIS A 266 18.03 -0.69 -24.92
N ASP A 267 18.89 -0.05 -25.73
CA ASP A 267 18.58 0.29 -27.13
C ASP A 267 17.25 0.99 -27.37
N CYS A 268 16.78 1.76 -26.39
CA CYS A 268 15.50 2.45 -26.45
C CYS A 268 15.49 3.52 -27.54
N PRO A 269 14.61 3.43 -28.56
CA PRO A 269 14.48 4.50 -29.56
C PRO A 269 14.12 5.84 -28.92
N ASN A 270 14.65 6.96 -29.44
CA ASN A 270 14.41 8.29 -28.86
C ASN A 270 12.94 8.63 -28.66
N ARG A 271 12.04 8.21 -29.58
CA ARG A 271 10.61 8.43 -29.42
C ARG A 271 10.03 7.68 -28.21
N SER A 272 10.45 6.43 -28.01
CA SER A 272 10.04 5.63 -26.86
C SER A 272 10.68 6.15 -25.57
N ALA A 273 11.95 6.59 -25.62
CA ALA A 273 12.65 7.21 -24.51
C ALA A 273 11.92 8.46 -23.98
N TYR A 274 11.40 9.29 -24.87
CA TYR A 274 10.59 10.45 -24.48
C TYR A 274 9.31 10.04 -23.74
N THR A 275 8.59 9.03 -24.21
CA THR A 275 7.37 8.53 -23.55
C THR A 275 7.69 7.94 -22.17
N ILE A 276 8.80 7.20 -22.05
CA ILE A 276 9.27 6.65 -20.77
C ILE A 276 9.66 7.77 -19.80
N TYR A 277 10.36 8.80 -20.29
CA TYR A 277 10.69 9.98 -19.50
C TYR A 277 9.46 10.71 -18.99
N GLN A 278 8.44 10.93 -19.84
CA GLN A 278 7.17 11.52 -19.44
C GLN A 278 6.45 10.67 -18.39
N SER A 279 6.50 9.34 -18.52
CA SER A 279 5.95 8.43 -17.54
C SER A 279 6.72 8.50 -16.22
N ALA A 280 8.04 8.53 -16.26
CA ALA A 280 8.89 8.70 -15.08
C ALA A 280 8.67 10.05 -14.37
N LEU A 281 8.42 11.14 -15.11
CA LEU A 281 7.99 12.42 -14.56
C LEU A 281 6.66 12.29 -13.80
N LEU A 282 5.71 11.54 -14.35
CA LEU A 282 4.41 11.30 -13.73
C LEU A 282 4.52 10.51 -12.41
N TYR A 283 5.58 9.72 -12.24
CA TYR A 283 5.91 9.01 -11.00
C TYR A 283 6.93 9.76 -10.12
N ASP A 284 7.20 11.04 -10.40
CA ASP A 284 8.18 11.88 -9.69
C ASP A 284 9.63 11.35 -9.69
N LEU A 285 9.93 10.35 -10.51
CA LEU A 285 11.24 9.68 -10.49
C LEU A 285 12.37 10.52 -11.08
N VAL A 286 12.05 11.46 -11.95
CA VAL A 286 13.05 12.33 -12.61
C VAL A 286 13.61 13.37 -11.64
N GLN A 287 12.75 14.04 -10.89
CA GLN A 287 13.18 15.13 -9.98
C GLN A 287 13.97 14.62 -8.76
N TRP A 288 13.89 13.31 -8.45
CA TRP A 288 14.64 12.68 -7.37
C TRP A 288 15.95 12.05 -7.82
N GLY A 289 16.32 12.19 -9.10
CA GLY A 289 17.53 11.60 -9.67
C GLY A 289 17.45 10.09 -9.86
N TYR A 290 16.27 9.51 -9.81
CA TYR A 290 16.05 8.08 -10.07
C TYR A 290 16.09 7.73 -11.56
N TYR A 291 15.89 8.72 -12.44
CA TYR A 291 15.94 8.56 -13.88
C TYR A 291 17.31 9.01 -14.42
N ARG A 292 17.97 8.14 -15.19
CA ARG A 292 19.21 8.44 -15.90
C ARG A 292 19.10 7.94 -17.33
N ALA A 293 19.53 8.74 -18.29
CA ALA A 293 19.55 8.33 -19.69
C ALA A 293 20.84 8.79 -20.36
N LYS A 294 21.38 7.96 -21.25
CA LYS A 294 22.52 8.28 -22.10
C LYS A 294 22.33 7.67 -23.48
N TYR A 295 22.87 8.33 -24.52
CA TYR A 295 22.91 7.72 -25.82
C TYR A 295 23.83 6.51 -25.84
N CYS A 296 23.40 5.43 -26.49
CA CYS A 296 24.16 4.19 -26.61
C CYS A 296 24.68 3.93 -28.04
N ASP A 297 24.32 4.82 -28.99
CA ASP A 297 24.80 4.78 -30.37
C ASP A 297 25.42 6.12 -30.81
N ALA A 298 26.36 6.08 -31.75
CA ALA A 298 27.04 7.26 -32.30
C ALA A 298 26.10 8.22 -33.03
N ALA A 299 25.05 7.69 -33.65
CA ALA A 299 24.02 8.47 -34.34
C ALA A 299 23.03 9.16 -33.40
N LYS A 300 23.10 8.89 -32.08
CA LYS A 300 22.19 9.41 -31.04
C LYS A 300 20.71 9.11 -31.31
N THR A 301 20.41 7.93 -31.87
CA THR A 301 19.06 7.49 -32.18
C THR A 301 18.46 6.59 -31.10
N LYS A 302 19.32 6.00 -30.24
CA LYS A 302 18.93 5.10 -29.16
C LYS A 302 19.54 5.53 -27.82
N GLN A 303 18.84 5.22 -26.75
CA GLN A 303 19.26 5.52 -25.39
C GLN A 303 19.29 4.27 -24.51
N PHE A 304 20.25 4.24 -23.59
CA PHE A 304 20.18 3.41 -22.40
C PHE A 304 19.53 4.25 -21.30
N ILE A 305 18.51 3.70 -20.68
CA ILE A 305 17.77 4.37 -19.59
C ILE A 305 17.86 3.48 -18.35
N GLN A 306 18.22 4.09 -17.24
CA GLN A 306 18.22 3.45 -15.93
C GLN A 306 17.29 4.22 -15.00
N ILE A 307 16.34 3.51 -14.37
CA ILE A 307 15.41 4.06 -13.39
C ILE A 307 15.56 3.20 -12.15
N GLY A 308 16.16 3.74 -11.10
CA GLY A 308 16.57 2.97 -9.93
C GLY A 308 16.01 3.46 -8.61
N GLN A 309 16.09 2.59 -7.60
CA GLN A 309 15.61 2.82 -6.24
C GLN A 309 14.11 3.18 -6.17
N ILE A 310 13.30 2.50 -6.96
CA ILE A 310 11.86 2.72 -7.07
C ILE A 310 11.09 1.57 -6.43
N SER A 311 9.85 1.84 -6.02
CA SER A 311 8.97 0.80 -5.49
C SER A 311 8.63 -0.24 -6.55
N LYS A 312 8.21 -1.44 -6.13
CA LYS A 312 7.71 -2.47 -7.06
C LYS A 312 6.53 -1.95 -7.89
N GLY A 313 5.61 -1.20 -7.27
CA GLY A 313 4.45 -0.64 -7.96
C GLY A 313 4.85 0.30 -9.11
N ASP A 314 5.84 1.18 -8.89
CA ASP A 314 6.36 2.07 -9.93
C ASP A 314 7.11 1.28 -11.01
N ALA A 315 7.89 0.27 -10.60
CA ALA A 315 8.59 -0.61 -11.54
C ALA A 315 7.61 -1.36 -12.45
N ASP A 316 6.56 -1.96 -11.89
CA ASP A 316 5.54 -2.69 -12.65
C ASP A 316 4.75 -1.77 -13.58
N ALA A 317 4.41 -0.55 -13.13
CA ALA A 317 3.74 0.44 -13.96
C ALA A 317 4.62 0.90 -15.14
N LEU A 318 5.92 1.10 -14.92
CA LEU A 318 6.87 1.46 -15.98
C LEU A 318 7.12 0.29 -16.94
N ARG A 319 7.17 -0.96 -16.46
CA ARG A 319 7.23 -2.16 -17.32
C ARG A 319 6.05 -2.23 -18.27
N LEU A 320 4.83 -1.92 -17.81
CA LEU A 320 3.65 -1.85 -18.67
C LEU A 320 3.79 -0.80 -19.78
N VAL A 321 4.39 0.36 -19.48
CA VAL A 321 4.70 1.39 -20.50
C VAL A 321 5.71 0.84 -21.50
N CYS A 322 6.80 0.24 -21.04
CA CYS A 322 7.84 -0.35 -21.90
C CYS A 322 7.27 -1.43 -22.80
N ASN A 323 6.45 -2.33 -22.28
CA ASN A 323 5.79 -3.39 -23.04
C ASN A 323 4.89 -2.82 -24.15
N LYS A 324 4.10 -1.78 -23.87
CA LYS A 324 3.27 -1.09 -24.88
C LYS A 324 4.11 -0.43 -25.99
N LEU A 325 5.34 -0.07 -25.69
CA LEU A 325 6.28 0.54 -26.64
C LEU A 325 7.17 -0.51 -27.32
N SER A 326 7.00 -1.80 -26.99
CA SER A 326 7.85 -2.91 -27.48
C SER A 326 9.34 -2.67 -27.21
N VAL A 327 9.66 -2.18 -26.01
CA VAL A 327 11.02 -1.91 -25.56
C VAL A 327 11.43 -2.95 -24.52
N ASP A 328 12.64 -3.52 -24.68
CA ASP A 328 13.20 -4.49 -23.74
C ASP A 328 13.56 -3.83 -22.40
N VAL A 329 13.06 -4.39 -21.32
CA VAL A 329 13.30 -3.90 -19.95
C VAL A 329 13.77 -5.06 -19.08
N ARG A 330 14.86 -4.82 -18.34
CA ARG A 330 15.51 -5.77 -17.43
C ARG A 330 15.52 -5.20 -16.00
N GLY A 331 15.58 -6.10 -15.00
CA GLY A 331 15.66 -5.72 -13.60
C GLY A 331 14.38 -5.92 -12.79
#